data_aa6314c267ec60c1b2f01b051738032e
#
_entry.id   aa6314c267ec60c1b2f01b051738032e
#
_cell.length_a   1.000
_cell.length_b   1.000
_cell.length_c   1.000
_cell.angle_alpha   90.00
_cell.angle_beta   90.00
_cell.angle_gamma   90.00
#
_symmetry.space_group_name_H-M   'P 1'
#
loop_
_entity.id
_entity.type
_entity.pdbx_description
1 polymer ?
#
loop_
_entity_poly.entity_id
_entity_poly.type
_entity_poly.pdbx_seq_one_letter_code
_entity_poly.pdbx_strand_id
1 'polypeptide(L)'
;MTATPSQPYTPFVPCAQQVPRHRAVFGPTRARGRAGRAGRAGGAGRDLLALVLLPLPLLTLTLPAAFAGGGTRRWFGGRSESQRAEAQAAKDAAAAAFYELDTAQRDLRISIETITAVDDTPAARRAVADFEALGRRIDEVSHTYIDAVDAHDLDRDDLEASVAAHARTELSKAKDELSRVKQELDRFEQGLAPLLGKAETQLARLAPAVERARQSLLAASNALDAVRGSGSGLRADDLAARLAALAPELTKLNQGAGQHGVPETLERADRVARDAGAVRAEAERLPERATEIDRRLVSLRTRAQALTTRSGQVEPVLSELRRRFTAACWQDLQHVPDQSAETVRQAEQKLAEARTAREEQRWADATALLSTVRALLNTTDEAVSAAGDRLRRLNEVSKDPQREIERTRFAIRDAQRLAMAGRNTPDPRHARPLDDSVARLERAIGTLEGRHPDYWHFLTELEAVRATVGGVVSRIREERGAGA
;
A
#
# COMPACT_ATOMS: atom_id res chain seq x y z
N MET A 1 67.88 48.87 -6.07
CA MET A 1 68.37 48.11 -7.24
C MET A 1 67.58 46.83 -7.21
N THR A 2 66.72 46.49 -8.05
CA THR A 2 66.29 46.82 -9.42
C THR A 2 64.80 46.47 -9.52
N ALA A 3 64.06 47.40 -10.09
CA ALA A 3 62.60 47.21 -10.39
C ALA A 3 62.42 46.28 -11.60
N THR A 4 61.39 45.47 -11.60
CA THR A 4 60.88 44.77 -12.75
C THR A 4 59.41 45.18 -12.99
N PRO A 5 59.00 45.42 -14.26
CA PRO A 5 57.78 46.12 -14.55
C PRO A 5 56.56 45.19 -14.70
N SER A 6 55.43 45.78 -14.38
CA SER A 6 54.07 45.26 -14.55
C SER A 6 53.71 45.10 -16.04
N GLN A 7 53.06 43.97 -16.40
CA GLN A 7 52.38 43.81 -17.66
C GLN A 7 50.85 43.99 -17.48
N PRO A 8 50.16 44.57 -18.51
CA PRO A 8 48.75 44.89 -18.42
C PRO A 8 47.84 43.70 -18.82
N TYR A 9 46.77 43.57 -18.08
CA TYR A 9 45.67 42.64 -18.34
C TYR A 9 44.85 43.12 -19.55
N THR A 10 44.65 42.24 -20.56
CA THR A 10 43.66 42.40 -21.64
C THR A 10 42.41 41.56 -21.32
N PRO A 11 41.20 42.09 -21.46
CA PRO A 11 39.99 41.31 -21.24
C PRO A 11 39.64 40.49 -22.51
N PHE A 12 39.37 39.23 -22.28
CA PHE A 12 38.91 38.28 -23.30
C PHE A 12 37.39 38.43 -23.52
N VAL A 13 36.98 38.73 -24.75
CA VAL A 13 35.60 38.79 -25.22
C VAL A 13 35.29 37.44 -25.89
N PRO A 14 34.25 36.72 -25.49
CA PRO A 14 33.85 35.53 -26.24
C PRO A 14 32.90 35.90 -27.37
N CYS A 15 33.27 35.41 -28.55
CA CYS A 15 32.56 35.48 -29.83
C CYS A 15 31.26 34.66 -29.78
N ALA A 16 30.17 35.30 -30.19
CA ALA A 16 28.86 34.66 -30.40
C ALA A 16 28.89 33.82 -31.69
N GLN A 17 28.59 32.53 -31.60
CA GLN A 17 28.26 31.70 -32.75
C GLN A 17 26.75 31.45 -32.81
N GLN A 18 26.23 31.84 -33.96
CA GLN A 18 24.85 31.69 -34.42
C GLN A 18 24.49 30.24 -34.69
N VAL A 19 23.30 29.84 -34.22
CA VAL A 19 22.65 28.57 -34.57
C VAL A 19 21.63 28.81 -35.67
N PRO A 20 21.63 28.05 -36.76
CA PRO A 20 20.58 28.15 -37.79
C PRO A 20 19.34 27.35 -37.41
N ARG A 21 18.20 28.01 -37.53
CA ARG A 21 16.86 27.42 -37.47
C ARG A 21 16.56 26.68 -38.77
N HIS A 22 16.30 25.38 -38.70
CA HIS A 22 15.57 24.68 -39.76
C HIS A 22 14.17 24.27 -39.29
N ARG A 23 13.21 24.85 -39.96
CA ARG A 23 11.77 24.57 -39.93
C ARG A 23 11.51 23.54 -41.03
N ALA A 24 10.94 22.40 -40.74
CA ALA A 24 10.33 21.51 -41.72
C ALA A 24 8.97 21.05 -41.25
N VAL A 25 7.98 21.50 -41.95
CA VAL A 25 6.59 21.06 -42.00
C VAL A 25 6.54 19.84 -42.93
N PHE A 26 5.87 18.75 -42.56
CA PHE A 26 5.06 17.96 -43.48
C PHE A 26 4.08 17.03 -42.73
N GLY A 27 2.87 17.01 -43.22
CA GLY A 27 1.72 16.31 -42.76
C GLY A 27 1.58 14.88 -43.35
N PRO A 28 0.39 14.26 -43.22
CA PRO A 28 0.25 12.80 -43.14
C PRO A 28 0.01 12.14 -44.51
N THR A 29 0.55 10.93 -44.66
CA THR A 29 0.17 10.04 -45.80
C THR A 29 -0.28 8.66 -45.26
N ARG A 30 -1.52 8.35 -45.62
CA ARG A 30 -2.09 6.98 -45.64
C ARG A 30 -1.41 6.17 -46.74
N ALA A 31 -1.04 4.92 -46.47
CA ALA A 31 -0.99 3.89 -47.51
C ALA A 31 -1.28 2.50 -46.94
N ARG A 32 -2.21 1.86 -47.60
CA ARG A 32 -2.64 0.47 -47.53
C ARG A 32 -1.53 -0.48 -48.05
N GLY A 33 -1.51 -1.70 -47.47
CA GLY A 33 -1.43 -2.88 -48.33
C GLY A 33 -0.25 -3.82 -48.12
N ARG A 34 -0.66 -5.02 -47.82
CA ARG A 34 -0.21 -6.30 -48.41
C ARG A 34 0.61 -7.26 -47.56
N ALA A 35 0.01 -8.42 -47.50
CA ALA A 35 0.46 -9.70 -46.99
C ALA A 35 1.84 -10.16 -47.47
N GLY A 36 2.54 -10.89 -46.61
CA GLY A 36 3.75 -11.66 -46.93
C GLY A 36 4.17 -12.57 -45.80
N ARG A 37 3.77 -13.75 -45.81
CA ARG A 37 4.21 -15.14 -45.57
C ARG A 37 5.60 -15.33 -44.94
N ALA A 38 5.57 -16.22 -43.89
CA ALA A 38 6.49 -17.29 -43.59
C ALA A 38 7.75 -16.99 -42.78
N GLY A 39 7.81 -17.65 -41.60
CA GLY A 39 9.01 -17.87 -40.81
C GLY A 39 8.71 -18.71 -39.57
N ARG A 40 8.84 -20.03 -39.72
CA ARG A 40 8.74 -21.05 -38.67
C ARG A 40 9.98 -20.95 -37.78
N ALA A 41 9.82 -20.94 -36.47
CA ALA A 41 10.74 -21.64 -35.56
C ALA A 41 10.16 -21.70 -34.13
N GLY A 42 10.09 -22.89 -33.57
CA GLY A 42 10.38 -23.20 -32.18
C GLY A 42 9.22 -23.07 -31.20
N GLY A 43 8.33 -24.07 -31.22
CA GLY A 43 7.39 -24.35 -30.13
C GLY A 43 8.03 -25.21 -29.06
N ALA A 44 7.81 -24.83 -27.82
CA ALA A 44 7.74 -25.73 -26.66
C ALA A 44 7.08 -24.90 -25.56
N GLY A 45 5.83 -25.22 -25.23
CA GLY A 45 5.16 -24.56 -24.11
C GLY A 45 3.65 -24.34 -24.29
N ARG A 46 2.98 -25.20 -25.05
CA ARG A 46 1.54 -25.05 -25.31
C ARG A 46 0.71 -26.34 -25.10
N ASP A 47 1.06 -27.14 -24.12
CA ASP A 47 0.35 -28.40 -23.90
C ASP A 47 -0.02 -28.67 -22.44
N LEU A 48 -0.60 -27.69 -21.72
CA LEU A 48 -1.23 -27.97 -20.43
C LEU A 48 -2.49 -27.14 -20.11
N LEU A 49 -3.03 -26.40 -21.08
CA LEU A 49 -4.27 -25.64 -20.88
C LEU A 49 -5.36 -25.95 -21.94
N ALA A 50 -5.20 -27.00 -22.76
CA ALA A 50 -6.15 -27.37 -23.79
C ALA A 50 -7.03 -28.58 -23.43
N LEU A 51 -7.13 -28.95 -22.14
CA LEU A 51 -7.85 -30.15 -21.72
C LEU A 51 -9.11 -29.88 -20.90
N VAL A 52 -9.63 -28.63 -20.91
CA VAL A 52 -10.82 -28.29 -20.11
C VAL A 52 -12.02 -27.80 -20.93
N LEU A 53 -11.90 -27.61 -22.25
CA LEU A 53 -13.06 -27.18 -23.05
C LEU A 53 -13.06 -27.83 -24.44
N LEU A 54 -13.37 -29.15 -24.50
CA LEU A 54 -13.88 -29.75 -25.69
C LEU A 54 -15.36 -30.06 -25.44
N PRO A 55 -16.31 -29.51 -26.20
CA PRO A 55 -17.68 -29.98 -26.17
C PRO A 55 -17.70 -31.39 -26.77
N LEU A 56 -18.09 -32.38 -25.97
CA LEU A 56 -18.37 -33.73 -26.42
C LEU A 56 -19.46 -33.66 -27.54
N PRO A 57 -19.25 -34.30 -28.66
CA PRO A 57 -20.29 -34.42 -29.65
C PRO A 57 -21.43 -35.23 -29.06
N LEU A 58 -22.63 -34.66 -29.09
CA LEU A 58 -23.88 -35.37 -28.87
C LEU A 58 -23.96 -36.57 -29.81
N LEU A 59 -23.60 -37.75 -29.31
CA LEU A 59 -23.92 -38.99 -29.94
C LEU A 59 -25.46 -39.17 -29.82
N THR A 60 -26.16 -38.75 -30.83
CA THR A 60 -27.57 -39.11 -31.03
C THR A 60 -27.64 -40.63 -31.24
N LEU A 61 -27.94 -41.34 -30.16
CA LEU A 61 -28.36 -42.73 -30.28
C LEU A 61 -29.70 -42.75 -31.05
N THR A 62 -29.64 -43.09 -32.33
CA THR A 62 -30.82 -43.46 -33.08
C THR A 62 -31.28 -44.81 -32.57
N LEU A 63 -32.39 -44.82 -31.85
CA LEU A 63 -33.13 -46.04 -31.52
C LEU A 63 -33.58 -46.70 -32.84
N PRO A 64 -33.31 -47.99 -33.03
CA PRO A 64 -33.86 -48.70 -34.17
C PRO A 64 -35.37 -48.82 -34.01
N ALA A 65 -36.09 -48.41 -35.04
CA ALA A 65 -37.53 -48.54 -35.13
C ALA A 65 -37.92 -50.01 -35.06
N ALA A 66 -38.80 -50.31 -34.15
CA ALA A 66 -39.39 -51.64 -34.00
C ALA A 66 -40.07 -52.07 -35.32
N PHE A 67 -39.58 -53.16 -35.87
CA PHE A 67 -40.23 -53.89 -36.95
C PHE A 67 -41.49 -54.52 -36.40
N ALA A 68 -42.66 -54.01 -36.81
CA ALA A 68 -43.97 -54.67 -36.67
C ALA A 68 -44.07 -55.79 -37.72
N GLY A 69 -43.71 -57.01 -37.33
CA GLY A 69 -43.95 -58.22 -38.11
C GLY A 69 -45.07 -59.01 -37.45
N GLY A 70 -46.25 -59.02 -38.10
CA GLY A 70 -47.36 -59.86 -37.69
C GLY A 70 -47.14 -61.33 -37.99
N GLY A 71 -47.50 -62.22 -37.04
CA GLY A 71 -47.43 -63.67 -37.20
C GLY A 71 -48.03 -64.44 -36.03
N THR A 72 -49.32 -64.81 -36.20
CA THR A 72 -50.06 -66.02 -35.72
C THR A 72 -49.89 -66.46 -34.24
N ARG A 73 -51.05 -66.37 -33.57
CA ARG A 73 -51.46 -66.98 -32.29
C ARG A 73 -50.83 -68.36 -32.04
N ARG A 74 -50.03 -68.44 -30.93
CA ARG A 74 -49.88 -69.64 -30.09
C ARG A 74 -50.28 -69.27 -28.68
N TRP A 75 -51.42 -69.82 -28.23
CA TRP A 75 -52.10 -69.46 -26.98
C TRP A 75 -51.54 -70.09 -25.71
N PHE A 76 -50.40 -70.64 -25.73
CA PHE A 76 -49.73 -71.22 -24.53
C PHE A 76 -48.33 -70.69 -24.26
N GLY A 77 -47.79 -69.74 -25.03
CA GLY A 77 -46.47 -69.12 -24.79
C GLY A 77 -46.43 -67.73 -24.13
N GLY A 78 -47.61 -67.07 -23.99
CA GLY A 78 -47.67 -65.64 -23.71
C GLY A 78 -47.20 -65.18 -22.30
N ARG A 79 -47.17 -66.14 -21.36
CA ARG A 79 -46.75 -65.75 -19.97
C ARG A 79 -45.20 -65.80 -19.77
N SER A 80 -44.51 -66.72 -20.37
CA SER A 80 -43.08 -66.86 -20.33
C SER A 80 -42.38 -65.78 -21.19
N GLU A 81 -42.91 -65.45 -22.37
CA GLU A 81 -42.44 -64.34 -23.23
C GLU A 81 -42.61 -62.96 -22.54
N SER A 82 -43.76 -62.73 -21.89
CA SER A 82 -43.97 -61.51 -21.12
C SER A 82 -43.01 -61.37 -19.96
N GLN A 83 -42.75 -62.40 -19.16
CA GLN A 83 -41.84 -62.38 -18.05
C GLN A 83 -40.37 -62.25 -18.48
N ARG A 84 -39.98 -62.82 -19.61
CA ARG A 84 -38.67 -62.65 -20.23
C ARG A 84 -38.46 -61.21 -20.69
N ALA A 85 -39.44 -60.61 -21.36
CA ALA A 85 -39.41 -59.22 -21.79
C ALA A 85 -39.30 -58.26 -20.59
N GLU A 86 -40.03 -58.54 -19.51
CA GLU A 86 -39.94 -57.78 -18.26
C GLU A 86 -38.56 -57.91 -17.55
N ALA A 87 -37.97 -59.14 -17.57
CA ALA A 87 -36.65 -59.37 -17.03
C ALA A 87 -35.58 -58.65 -17.89
N GLN A 88 -35.71 -58.64 -19.20
CA GLN A 88 -34.82 -57.90 -20.08
C GLN A 88 -34.90 -56.39 -19.86
N ALA A 89 -36.15 -55.87 -19.72
CA ALA A 89 -36.33 -54.46 -19.40
C ALA A 89 -35.75 -54.07 -18.03
N ALA A 90 -35.80 -54.98 -17.04
CA ALA A 90 -35.12 -54.77 -15.75
C ALA A 90 -33.59 -54.79 -15.87
N LYS A 91 -33.02 -55.68 -16.73
CA LYS A 91 -31.59 -55.72 -17.05
C LYS A 91 -31.15 -54.42 -17.71
N ASP A 92 -31.87 -53.95 -18.69
CA ASP A 92 -31.57 -52.69 -19.39
C ASP A 92 -31.67 -51.48 -18.48
N ALA A 93 -32.66 -51.45 -17.57
CA ALA A 93 -32.83 -50.39 -16.58
C ALA A 93 -31.72 -50.40 -15.53
N ALA A 94 -31.24 -51.61 -15.10
CA ALA A 94 -30.14 -51.73 -14.19
C ALA A 94 -28.79 -51.33 -14.84
N ALA A 95 -28.59 -51.69 -16.10
CA ALA A 95 -27.44 -51.26 -16.88
C ALA A 95 -27.39 -49.71 -17.05
N ALA A 96 -28.54 -49.10 -17.31
CA ALA A 96 -28.63 -47.64 -17.37
C ALA A 96 -28.26 -46.99 -16.02
N ALA A 97 -28.80 -47.50 -14.91
CA ALA A 97 -28.47 -47.01 -13.58
C ALA A 97 -27.00 -47.20 -13.21
N PHE A 98 -26.38 -48.30 -13.60
CA PHE A 98 -24.96 -48.54 -13.42
C PHE A 98 -24.09 -47.51 -14.20
N TYR A 99 -24.43 -47.30 -15.47
CA TYR A 99 -23.75 -46.30 -16.30
C TYR A 99 -23.86 -44.87 -15.75
N GLU A 100 -25.06 -44.48 -15.29
CA GLU A 100 -25.29 -43.18 -14.65
C GLU A 100 -24.45 -43.01 -13.38
N LEU A 101 -24.35 -44.07 -12.55
CA LEU A 101 -23.55 -44.05 -11.31
C LEU A 101 -22.06 -43.93 -11.62
N ASP A 102 -21.56 -44.74 -12.59
CA ASP A 102 -20.14 -44.72 -12.99
C ASP A 102 -19.75 -43.35 -13.57
N THR A 103 -20.60 -42.76 -14.39
CA THR A 103 -20.37 -41.42 -14.95
C THR A 103 -20.33 -40.38 -13.83
N ALA A 104 -21.31 -40.37 -12.92
CA ALA A 104 -21.29 -39.43 -11.79
C ALA A 104 -20.10 -39.60 -10.88
N GLN A 105 -19.62 -40.83 -10.65
CA GLN A 105 -18.39 -41.08 -9.86
C GLN A 105 -17.16 -40.51 -10.53
N ARG A 106 -17.03 -40.64 -11.86
CA ARG A 106 -15.89 -40.08 -12.61
C ARG A 106 -15.88 -38.55 -12.56
N ASP A 107 -17.03 -37.92 -12.76
CA ASP A 107 -17.15 -36.45 -12.74
C ASP A 107 -16.79 -35.91 -11.34
N LEU A 108 -17.30 -36.58 -10.30
CA LEU A 108 -17.01 -36.20 -8.94
C LEU A 108 -15.53 -36.40 -8.56
N ARG A 109 -14.86 -37.39 -9.11
CA ARG A 109 -13.40 -37.60 -8.92
C ARG A 109 -12.63 -36.37 -9.41
N ILE A 110 -12.96 -35.81 -10.58
CA ILE A 110 -12.34 -34.60 -11.12
C ILE A 110 -12.54 -33.42 -10.17
N SER A 111 -13.73 -33.28 -9.60
CA SER A 111 -14.04 -32.24 -8.63
C SER A 111 -13.20 -32.37 -7.35
N ILE A 112 -13.04 -33.58 -6.82
CA ILE A 112 -12.20 -33.87 -5.65
C ILE A 112 -10.71 -33.59 -5.95
N GLU A 113 -10.21 -34.02 -7.11
CA GLU A 113 -8.83 -33.73 -7.55
C GLU A 113 -8.60 -32.22 -7.68
N THR A 114 -9.57 -31.47 -8.19
CA THR A 114 -9.52 -30.01 -8.28
C THR A 114 -9.45 -29.37 -6.90
N ILE A 115 -10.25 -29.83 -5.94
CA ILE A 115 -10.25 -29.33 -4.56
C ILE A 115 -8.89 -29.62 -3.90
N THR A 116 -8.39 -30.87 -4.01
CA THR A 116 -7.13 -31.29 -3.36
C THR A 116 -5.88 -30.60 -3.93
N ALA A 117 -5.91 -30.24 -5.20
CA ALA A 117 -4.82 -29.49 -5.82
C ALA A 117 -4.66 -28.05 -5.24
N VAL A 118 -5.72 -27.53 -4.59
CA VAL A 118 -5.81 -26.13 -4.16
C VAL A 118 -5.96 -25.96 -2.65
N ASP A 119 -6.67 -26.88 -2.00
CA ASP A 119 -7.06 -26.76 -0.58
C ASP A 119 -6.66 -28.00 0.21
N ASP A 120 -5.83 -27.81 1.23
CA ASP A 120 -5.40 -28.87 2.19
C ASP A 120 -6.05 -28.68 3.57
N THR A 121 -7.17 -27.98 3.64
CA THR A 121 -7.91 -27.78 4.91
C THR A 121 -8.48 -29.10 5.44
N PRO A 122 -8.78 -29.17 6.75
CA PRO A 122 -9.48 -30.33 7.32
C PRO A 122 -10.82 -30.65 6.61
N ALA A 123 -11.48 -29.64 6.06
CA ALA A 123 -12.71 -29.83 5.29
C ALA A 123 -12.45 -30.53 3.95
N ALA A 124 -11.41 -30.13 3.21
CA ALA A 124 -11.01 -30.77 1.98
C ALA A 124 -10.55 -32.23 2.21
N ARG A 125 -9.73 -32.48 3.24
CA ARG A 125 -9.30 -33.84 3.61
C ARG A 125 -10.47 -34.74 4.03
N ARG A 126 -11.48 -34.20 4.72
CA ARG A 126 -12.71 -34.92 5.06
C ARG A 126 -13.48 -35.27 3.80
N ALA A 127 -13.62 -34.33 2.86
CA ALA A 127 -14.28 -34.59 1.58
C ALA A 127 -13.62 -35.73 0.80
N VAL A 128 -12.29 -35.81 0.80
CA VAL A 128 -11.55 -36.93 0.19
C VAL A 128 -11.91 -38.26 0.89
N ALA A 129 -11.86 -38.30 2.22
CA ALA A 129 -12.18 -39.50 2.99
C ALA A 129 -13.64 -39.98 2.78
N ASP A 130 -14.58 -39.04 2.73
CA ASP A 130 -15.98 -39.33 2.48
C ASP A 130 -16.21 -39.84 1.04
N PHE A 131 -15.48 -39.28 0.04
CA PHE A 131 -15.50 -39.80 -1.32
C PHE A 131 -14.94 -41.22 -1.44
N GLU A 132 -13.84 -41.52 -0.75
CA GLU A 132 -13.28 -42.86 -0.69
C GLU A 132 -14.25 -43.89 -0.03
N ALA A 133 -14.97 -43.46 0.99
CA ALA A 133 -16.01 -44.29 1.62
C ALA A 133 -17.18 -44.57 0.67
N LEU A 134 -17.64 -43.53 -0.08
CA LEU A 134 -18.64 -43.71 -1.14
C LEU A 134 -18.13 -44.62 -2.27
N GLY A 135 -16.88 -44.49 -2.66
CA GLY A 135 -16.23 -45.35 -3.65
C GLY A 135 -16.34 -46.81 -3.31
N ARG A 136 -15.99 -47.23 -2.06
CA ARG A 136 -16.13 -48.60 -1.61
C ARG A 136 -17.59 -49.10 -1.68
N ARG A 137 -18.54 -48.26 -1.36
CA ARG A 137 -19.97 -48.60 -1.44
C ARG A 137 -20.45 -48.73 -2.89
N ILE A 138 -19.95 -47.89 -3.81
CA ILE A 138 -20.19 -48.01 -5.25
C ILE A 138 -19.66 -49.33 -5.75
N ASP A 139 -18.44 -49.74 -5.34
CA ASP A 139 -17.85 -51.00 -5.72
C ASP A 139 -18.71 -52.20 -5.25
N GLU A 140 -19.24 -52.19 -4.01
CA GLU A 140 -20.12 -53.20 -3.46
C GLU A 140 -21.43 -53.37 -4.27
N VAL A 141 -22.13 -52.27 -4.59
CA VAL A 141 -23.38 -52.35 -5.35
C VAL A 141 -23.14 -52.68 -6.81
N SER A 142 -21.97 -52.28 -7.37
CA SER A 142 -21.56 -52.63 -8.73
C SER A 142 -21.26 -54.14 -8.86
N HIS A 143 -20.58 -54.72 -7.87
CA HIS A 143 -20.37 -56.17 -7.83
C HIS A 143 -21.70 -56.93 -7.71
N THR A 144 -22.61 -56.47 -6.83
CA THR A 144 -23.94 -57.07 -6.70
C THR A 144 -24.71 -57.03 -8.01
N TYR A 145 -24.63 -55.93 -8.76
CA TYR A 145 -25.23 -55.82 -10.09
C TYR A 145 -24.60 -56.78 -11.09
N ILE A 146 -23.27 -56.89 -11.15
CA ILE A 146 -22.56 -57.78 -12.05
C ILE A 146 -22.91 -59.24 -11.73
N ASP A 147 -22.90 -59.63 -10.46
CA ASP A 147 -23.30 -60.94 -10.02
C ASP A 147 -24.70 -61.31 -10.42
N ALA A 148 -25.64 -60.34 -10.32
CA ALA A 148 -27.04 -60.53 -10.75
C ALA A 148 -27.17 -60.68 -12.27
N VAL A 149 -26.36 -59.99 -13.05
CA VAL A 149 -26.33 -60.13 -14.51
C VAL A 149 -25.70 -61.47 -14.91
N ASP A 150 -24.61 -61.89 -14.26
CA ASP A 150 -23.92 -63.15 -14.58
C ASP A 150 -24.71 -64.39 -14.12
N ALA A 151 -25.47 -64.29 -13.04
CA ALA A 151 -26.32 -65.40 -12.56
C ALA A 151 -27.52 -65.69 -13.49
N HIS A 152 -27.94 -64.73 -14.35
CA HIS A 152 -29.15 -64.86 -15.16
C HIS A 152 -28.84 -64.66 -16.64
N ASP A 153 -28.66 -65.78 -17.35
CA ASP A 153 -28.55 -65.79 -18.81
C ASP A 153 -29.96 -65.69 -19.44
N LEU A 154 -30.42 -64.43 -19.74
CA LEU A 154 -31.74 -64.13 -20.31
C LEU A 154 -31.83 -64.42 -21.82
N ASP A 155 -30.71 -64.81 -22.47
CA ASP A 155 -30.65 -65.05 -23.91
C ASP A 155 -31.00 -66.50 -24.27
N ARG A 156 -31.14 -67.40 -23.30
CA ARG A 156 -31.52 -68.80 -23.49
C ARG A 156 -32.94 -68.92 -23.99
N ASP A 157 -33.16 -69.74 -25.01
CA ASP A 157 -34.48 -69.99 -25.62
C ASP A 157 -35.45 -70.78 -24.70
N ASP A 158 -34.90 -71.59 -23.77
CA ASP A 158 -35.61 -72.47 -22.86
C ASP A 158 -35.83 -71.89 -21.44
N LEU A 159 -35.85 -70.55 -21.29
CA LEU A 159 -35.93 -69.90 -20.00
C LEU A 159 -37.32 -70.11 -19.37
N GLU A 160 -37.34 -70.73 -18.18
CA GLU A 160 -38.58 -70.91 -17.43
C GLU A 160 -39.13 -69.56 -16.91
N ALA A 161 -40.46 -69.43 -16.87
CA ALA A 161 -41.13 -68.23 -16.38
C ALA A 161 -40.77 -67.89 -14.93
N SER A 162 -40.51 -68.88 -14.09
CA SER A 162 -40.07 -68.73 -12.68
C SER A 162 -38.66 -68.12 -12.59
N VAL A 163 -37.74 -68.54 -13.44
CA VAL A 163 -36.37 -68.01 -13.50
C VAL A 163 -36.35 -66.57 -14.03
N ALA A 164 -37.16 -66.29 -15.07
CA ALA A 164 -37.30 -64.93 -15.58
C ALA A 164 -37.88 -63.95 -14.51
N ALA A 165 -38.89 -64.41 -13.76
CA ALA A 165 -39.46 -63.62 -12.65
C ALA A 165 -38.46 -63.38 -11.54
N HIS A 166 -37.59 -64.34 -11.19
CA HIS A 166 -36.53 -64.21 -10.22
C HIS A 166 -35.45 -63.22 -10.71
N ALA A 167 -34.98 -63.42 -11.93
CA ALA A 167 -34.03 -62.48 -12.56
C ALA A 167 -34.53 -61.03 -12.58
N ARG A 168 -35.78 -60.81 -12.97
CA ARG A 168 -36.42 -59.50 -12.92
C ARG A 168 -36.37 -58.89 -11.51
N THR A 169 -36.65 -59.70 -10.48
CA THR A 169 -36.67 -59.19 -9.09
C THR A 169 -35.27 -58.81 -8.61
N GLU A 170 -34.28 -59.64 -8.88
CA GLU A 170 -32.88 -59.38 -8.52
C GLU A 170 -32.32 -58.17 -9.27
N LEU A 171 -32.52 -58.06 -10.59
CA LEU A 171 -32.09 -56.93 -11.41
C LEU A 171 -32.80 -55.62 -11.02
N SER A 172 -34.09 -55.72 -10.68
CA SER A 172 -34.80 -54.55 -10.16
C SER A 172 -34.25 -54.10 -8.82
N LYS A 173 -33.96 -55.01 -7.93
CA LYS A 173 -33.30 -54.71 -6.63
C LYS A 173 -31.92 -54.08 -6.83
N ALA A 174 -31.09 -54.64 -7.71
CA ALA A 174 -29.80 -54.09 -8.04
C ALA A 174 -29.89 -52.65 -8.61
N LYS A 175 -30.86 -52.43 -9.55
CA LYS A 175 -31.15 -51.08 -10.07
C LYS A 175 -31.51 -50.10 -8.97
N ASP A 176 -32.39 -50.51 -8.01
CA ASP A 176 -32.84 -49.63 -6.92
C ASP A 176 -31.71 -49.30 -5.95
N GLU A 177 -30.78 -50.25 -5.71
CA GLU A 177 -29.58 -49.99 -4.89
C GLU A 177 -28.60 -49.10 -5.62
N LEU A 178 -28.32 -49.28 -6.91
CA LEU A 178 -27.48 -48.39 -7.72
C LEU A 178 -28.08 -46.94 -7.74
N SER A 179 -29.38 -46.83 -7.93
CA SER A 179 -30.06 -45.52 -7.92
C SER A 179 -30.01 -44.84 -6.57
N ARG A 180 -30.06 -45.60 -5.45
CA ARG A 180 -29.90 -45.05 -4.09
C ARG A 180 -28.51 -44.51 -3.85
N VAL A 181 -27.48 -45.26 -4.22
CA VAL A 181 -26.12 -44.84 -4.09
C VAL A 181 -25.80 -43.62 -4.98
N LYS A 182 -26.38 -43.60 -6.19
CA LYS A 182 -26.32 -42.40 -7.04
C LYS A 182 -26.89 -41.16 -6.35
N GLN A 183 -28.05 -41.27 -5.71
CA GLN A 183 -28.62 -40.16 -4.95
C GLN A 183 -27.77 -39.72 -3.76
N GLU A 184 -27.06 -40.64 -3.10
CA GLU A 184 -26.12 -40.30 -2.06
C GLU A 184 -24.93 -39.55 -2.63
N LEU A 185 -24.41 -39.97 -3.78
CA LEU A 185 -23.35 -39.30 -4.53
C LEU A 185 -23.75 -37.87 -4.94
N ASP A 186 -24.98 -37.70 -5.49
CA ASP A 186 -25.52 -36.38 -5.86
C ASP A 186 -25.63 -35.42 -4.67
N ARG A 187 -26.06 -35.94 -3.49
CA ARG A 187 -26.09 -35.12 -2.24
C ARG A 187 -24.70 -34.73 -1.78
N PHE A 188 -23.75 -35.66 -1.89
CA PHE A 188 -22.37 -35.37 -1.56
C PHE A 188 -21.78 -34.32 -2.49
N GLU A 189 -22.00 -34.40 -3.80
CA GLU A 189 -21.59 -33.41 -4.79
C GLU A 189 -22.14 -32.02 -4.46
N GLN A 190 -23.42 -31.92 -4.12
CA GLN A 190 -24.04 -30.65 -3.70
C GLN A 190 -23.34 -30.06 -2.46
N GLY A 191 -22.92 -30.92 -1.54
CA GLY A 191 -22.15 -30.52 -0.34
C GLY A 191 -20.74 -29.98 -0.66
N LEU A 192 -20.17 -30.37 -1.80
CA LEU A 192 -18.82 -29.92 -2.23
C LEU A 192 -18.85 -28.58 -2.96
N ALA A 193 -19.99 -28.08 -3.42
CA ALA A 193 -20.10 -26.87 -4.20
C ALA A 193 -19.33 -25.66 -3.62
N PRO A 194 -19.35 -25.39 -2.29
CA PRO A 194 -18.59 -24.28 -1.70
C PRO A 194 -17.06 -24.48 -1.79
N LEU A 195 -16.58 -25.72 -1.63
CA LEU A 195 -15.16 -26.05 -1.74
C LEU A 195 -14.68 -25.95 -3.18
N LEU A 196 -15.46 -26.47 -4.11
CA LEU A 196 -15.17 -26.43 -5.54
C LEU A 196 -15.13 -24.99 -6.05
N GLY A 197 -16.13 -24.15 -5.72
CA GLY A 197 -16.15 -22.75 -6.12
C GLY A 197 -14.96 -21.95 -5.56
N LYS A 198 -14.51 -22.28 -4.34
CA LYS A 198 -13.29 -21.69 -3.77
C LYS A 198 -12.04 -22.13 -4.55
N ALA A 199 -11.94 -23.41 -4.89
CA ALA A 199 -10.83 -23.97 -5.64
C ALA A 199 -10.72 -23.37 -7.05
N GLU A 200 -11.83 -23.31 -7.76
CA GLU A 200 -11.91 -22.70 -9.10
C GLU A 200 -11.52 -21.21 -9.06
N THR A 201 -11.99 -20.48 -8.05
CA THR A 201 -11.62 -19.06 -7.86
C THR A 201 -10.12 -18.90 -7.67
N GLN A 202 -9.48 -19.77 -6.91
CA GLN A 202 -8.01 -19.69 -6.69
C GLN A 202 -7.25 -20.08 -7.95
N LEU A 203 -7.67 -21.10 -8.67
CA LEU A 203 -7.10 -21.49 -9.96
C LEU A 203 -7.20 -20.36 -10.99
N ALA A 204 -8.36 -19.70 -11.09
CA ALA A 204 -8.55 -18.57 -11.97
C ALA A 204 -7.63 -17.37 -11.65
N ARG A 205 -7.26 -17.19 -10.38
CA ARG A 205 -6.34 -16.12 -9.94
C ARG A 205 -4.88 -16.42 -10.23
N LEU A 206 -4.49 -17.68 -10.44
CA LEU A 206 -3.10 -18.12 -10.54
C LEU A 206 -2.36 -17.45 -11.70
N ALA A 207 -2.87 -17.58 -12.92
CA ALA A 207 -2.22 -17.03 -14.11
C ALA A 207 -2.11 -15.49 -14.05
N PRO A 208 -3.17 -14.73 -13.69
CA PRO A 208 -3.08 -13.29 -13.51
C PRO A 208 -2.10 -12.86 -12.40
N ALA A 209 -1.98 -13.62 -11.31
CA ALA A 209 -1.05 -13.29 -10.22
C ALA A 209 0.41 -13.46 -10.66
N VAL A 210 0.73 -14.55 -11.32
CA VAL A 210 2.09 -14.81 -11.86
C VAL A 210 2.47 -13.77 -12.90
N GLU A 211 1.54 -13.42 -13.80
CA GLU A 211 1.79 -12.41 -14.81
C GLU A 211 2.00 -11.02 -14.18
N ARG A 212 1.23 -10.65 -13.18
CA ARG A 212 1.43 -9.41 -12.41
C ARG A 212 2.80 -9.36 -11.75
N ALA A 213 3.26 -10.48 -11.18
CA ALA A 213 4.59 -10.57 -10.59
C ALA A 213 5.69 -10.32 -11.65
N ARG A 214 5.58 -10.93 -12.83
CA ARG A 214 6.50 -10.73 -13.95
C ARG A 214 6.51 -9.27 -14.43
N GLN A 215 5.34 -8.69 -14.62
CA GLN A 215 5.20 -7.29 -15.03
C GLN A 215 5.77 -6.32 -13.99
N SER A 216 5.59 -6.60 -12.70
CA SER A 216 6.16 -5.79 -11.62
C SER A 216 7.69 -5.85 -11.61
N LEU A 217 8.28 -7.03 -11.83
CA LEU A 217 9.73 -7.19 -11.95
C LEU A 217 10.29 -6.44 -13.16
N LEU A 218 9.65 -6.56 -14.31
CA LEU A 218 10.06 -5.85 -15.52
C LEU A 218 9.97 -4.33 -15.33
N ALA A 219 8.87 -3.85 -14.73
CA ALA A 219 8.70 -2.43 -14.45
C ALA A 219 9.75 -1.90 -13.45
N ALA A 220 10.13 -2.69 -12.44
CA ALA A 220 11.19 -2.35 -11.51
C ALA A 220 12.57 -2.29 -12.20
N SER A 221 12.86 -3.25 -13.08
CA SER A 221 14.09 -3.23 -13.90
C SER A 221 14.16 -1.98 -14.78
N ASN A 222 13.08 -1.68 -15.50
CA ASN A 222 13.01 -0.50 -16.35
C ASN A 222 13.20 0.81 -15.56
N ALA A 223 12.63 0.90 -14.34
CA ALA A 223 12.82 2.06 -13.48
C ALA A 223 14.28 2.22 -13.02
N LEU A 224 14.95 1.12 -12.67
CA LEU A 224 16.40 1.13 -12.35
C LEU A 224 17.26 1.55 -13.55
N ASP A 225 16.95 1.04 -14.72
CA ASP A 225 17.67 1.39 -15.95
C ASP A 225 17.45 2.86 -16.32
N ALA A 226 16.25 3.40 -16.11
CA ALA A 226 15.97 4.82 -16.27
C ALA A 226 16.79 5.70 -15.32
N VAL A 227 16.95 5.29 -14.06
CA VAL A 227 17.81 6.00 -13.10
C VAL A 227 19.26 5.98 -13.56
N ARG A 228 19.79 4.84 -13.99
CA ARG A 228 21.16 4.69 -14.49
C ARG A 228 21.40 5.48 -15.77
N GLY A 229 20.42 5.44 -16.68
CA GLY A 229 20.48 6.12 -17.98
C GLY A 229 20.29 7.64 -17.91
N SER A 230 19.82 8.19 -16.79
CA SER A 230 19.51 9.62 -16.65
C SER A 230 20.72 10.56 -16.67
N GLY A 231 21.95 10.04 -16.65
CA GLY A 231 23.18 10.84 -16.56
C GLY A 231 23.34 11.63 -15.25
N SER A 232 22.44 11.43 -14.28
CA SER A 232 22.41 12.15 -13.00
C SER A 232 23.47 11.67 -11.99
N GLY A 233 24.26 10.65 -12.32
CA GLY A 233 25.24 10.03 -11.42
C GLY A 233 24.61 9.28 -10.23
N LEU A 234 23.30 9.05 -10.27
CA LEU A 234 22.60 8.31 -9.22
C LEU A 234 22.93 6.82 -9.31
N ARG A 235 23.32 6.25 -8.20
CA ARG A 235 23.51 4.81 -8.03
C ARG A 235 22.26 4.21 -7.37
N ALA A 236 21.82 3.09 -7.89
CA ALA A 236 20.68 2.34 -7.33
C ALA A 236 21.12 0.91 -7.00
N ASP A 237 22.36 0.73 -6.50
CA ASP A 237 22.99 -0.58 -6.30
C ASP A 237 22.24 -1.40 -5.25
N ASP A 238 21.80 -0.78 -4.15
CA ASP A 238 20.99 -1.43 -3.12
C ASP A 238 19.63 -1.90 -3.67
N LEU A 239 19.00 -1.06 -4.50
CA LEU A 239 17.74 -1.41 -5.14
C LEU A 239 17.91 -2.51 -6.17
N ALA A 240 19.03 -2.48 -6.93
CA ALA A 240 19.38 -3.53 -7.86
C ALA A 240 19.66 -4.86 -7.14
N ALA A 241 20.37 -4.82 -6.01
CA ALA A 241 20.60 -6.00 -5.17
C ALA A 241 19.27 -6.57 -4.62
N ARG A 242 18.37 -5.72 -4.14
CA ARG A 242 17.02 -6.12 -3.69
C ARG A 242 16.22 -6.75 -4.83
N LEU A 243 16.26 -6.20 -6.02
CA LEU A 243 15.59 -6.77 -7.19
C LEU A 243 16.22 -8.12 -7.59
N ALA A 244 17.54 -8.22 -7.59
CA ALA A 244 18.25 -9.46 -7.87
C ALA A 244 17.93 -10.57 -6.86
N ALA A 245 17.70 -10.24 -5.60
CA ALA A 245 17.28 -11.17 -4.57
C ALA A 245 15.92 -11.84 -4.85
N LEU A 246 15.09 -11.28 -5.74
CA LEU A 246 13.82 -11.88 -6.16
C LEU A 246 13.98 -12.93 -7.29
N ALA A 247 15.16 -13.05 -7.90
CA ALA A 247 15.40 -14.01 -9.01
C ALA A 247 15.12 -15.48 -8.64
N PRO A 248 15.50 -16.00 -7.44
CA PRO A 248 15.16 -17.36 -7.03
C PRO A 248 13.64 -17.58 -6.93
N GLU A 249 12.90 -16.57 -6.47
CA GLU A 249 11.44 -16.64 -6.34
C GLU A 249 10.77 -16.66 -7.72
N LEU A 250 11.29 -15.91 -8.68
CA LEU A 250 10.84 -15.98 -10.08
C LEU A 250 11.09 -17.36 -10.69
N THR A 251 12.22 -17.98 -10.38
CA THR A 251 12.52 -19.35 -10.84
C THR A 251 11.49 -20.34 -10.33
N LYS A 252 11.14 -20.28 -9.04
CA LYS A 252 10.08 -21.10 -8.44
C LYS A 252 8.71 -20.84 -9.05
N LEU A 253 8.36 -19.57 -9.33
CA LEU A 253 7.13 -19.23 -10.03
C LEU A 253 7.05 -19.81 -11.44
N ASN A 254 8.21 -19.90 -12.14
CA ASN A 254 8.29 -20.50 -13.46
C ASN A 254 8.18 -22.05 -13.43
N GLN A 255 8.52 -22.69 -12.32
CA GLN A 255 8.31 -24.13 -12.10
C GLN A 255 6.82 -24.47 -11.97
N GLY A 256 5.99 -23.49 -11.62
CA GLY A 256 4.55 -23.58 -11.59
C GLY A 256 3.97 -24.23 -10.33
N ALA A 257 2.64 -24.22 -10.26
CA ALA A 257 1.88 -24.71 -9.11
C ALA A 257 1.95 -26.26 -8.95
N GLY A 258 2.33 -26.98 -9.99
CA GLY A 258 2.47 -28.45 -9.92
C GLY A 258 3.56 -28.93 -8.96
N GLN A 259 4.60 -28.11 -8.72
CA GLN A 259 5.69 -28.45 -7.78
C GLN A 259 5.50 -27.86 -6.37
N HIS A 260 4.80 -26.74 -6.25
CA HIS A 260 4.72 -25.98 -5.02
C HIS A 260 3.29 -25.81 -4.47
N GLY A 261 2.29 -26.31 -5.20
CA GLY A 261 0.89 -26.10 -4.86
C GLY A 261 0.38 -24.70 -5.30
N VAL A 262 -0.94 -24.59 -5.47
CA VAL A 262 -1.59 -23.34 -5.90
C VAL A 262 -1.52 -22.24 -4.83
N PRO A 263 -1.82 -22.51 -3.54
CA PRO A 263 -1.78 -21.47 -2.51
C PRO A 263 -0.40 -20.85 -2.36
N GLU A 264 0.65 -21.67 -2.26
CA GLU A 264 2.03 -21.20 -2.10
C GLU A 264 2.49 -20.39 -3.33
N THR A 265 2.11 -20.82 -4.53
CA THR A 265 2.44 -20.11 -5.77
C THR A 265 1.75 -18.73 -5.82
N LEU A 266 0.49 -18.62 -5.38
CA LEU A 266 -0.24 -17.35 -5.28
C LEU A 266 0.42 -16.40 -4.27
N GLU A 267 0.73 -16.89 -3.07
CA GLU A 267 1.39 -16.08 -2.04
C GLU A 267 2.75 -15.58 -2.50
N ARG A 268 3.53 -16.44 -3.17
CA ARG A 268 4.82 -16.12 -3.76
C ARG A 268 4.70 -15.06 -4.84
N ALA A 269 3.73 -15.21 -5.75
CA ALA A 269 3.48 -14.24 -6.81
C ALA A 269 3.11 -12.86 -6.23
N ASP A 270 2.23 -12.82 -5.24
CA ASP A 270 1.82 -11.59 -4.58
C ASP A 270 2.97 -10.94 -3.80
N ARG A 271 3.86 -11.73 -3.18
CA ARG A 271 5.06 -11.24 -2.51
C ARG A 271 6.03 -10.62 -3.51
N VAL A 272 6.37 -11.33 -4.57
CA VAL A 272 7.26 -10.83 -5.63
C VAL A 272 6.71 -9.55 -6.26
N ALA A 273 5.40 -9.50 -6.54
CA ALA A 273 4.77 -8.30 -7.09
C ALA A 273 4.86 -7.09 -6.14
N ARG A 274 4.64 -7.30 -4.84
CA ARG A 274 4.77 -6.22 -3.83
C ARG A 274 6.22 -5.73 -3.70
N ASP A 275 7.17 -6.64 -3.57
CA ASP A 275 8.58 -6.31 -3.34
C ASP A 275 9.19 -5.63 -4.58
N ALA A 276 8.90 -6.12 -5.78
CA ALA A 276 9.28 -5.46 -7.03
C ALA A 276 8.60 -4.08 -7.17
N GLY A 277 7.32 -3.96 -6.81
CA GLY A 277 6.60 -2.70 -6.79
C GLY A 277 7.22 -1.67 -5.84
N ALA A 278 7.70 -2.11 -4.67
CA ALA A 278 8.41 -1.27 -3.72
C ALA A 278 9.75 -0.77 -4.29
N VAL A 279 10.55 -1.66 -4.90
CA VAL A 279 11.81 -1.30 -5.58
C VAL A 279 11.55 -0.27 -6.69
N ARG A 280 10.53 -0.50 -7.52
CA ARG A 280 10.14 0.44 -8.57
C ARG A 280 9.81 1.82 -8.02
N ALA A 281 8.91 1.87 -7.03
CA ALA A 281 8.46 3.14 -6.45
C ALA A 281 9.63 3.93 -5.81
N GLU A 282 10.59 3.24 -5.20
CA GLU A 282 11.77 3.85 -4.61
C GLU A 282 12.73 4.35 -5.72
N ALA A 283 12.95 3.58 -6.79
CA ALA A 283 13.75 3.99 -7.94
C ALA A 283 13.19 5.25 -8.63
N GLU A 284 11.86 5.29 -8.85
CA GLU A 284 11.19 6.44 -9.47
C GLU A 284 11.31 7.73 -8.61
N ARG A 285 11.41 7.61 -7.27
CA ARG A 285 11.56 8.74 -6.34
C ARG A 285 13.00 9.24 -6.16
N LEU A 286 14.00 8.45 -6.52
CA LEU A 286 15.41 8.81 -6.30
C LEU A 286 15.81 10.15 -6.93
N PRO A 287 15.47 10.47 -8.21
CA PRO A 287 15.85 11.74 -8.82
C PRO A 287 15.21 12.95 -8.14
N GLU A 288 13.95 12.83 -7.75
CA GLU A 288 13.24 13.88 -7.03
C GLU A 288 13.84 14.12 -5.64
N ARG A 289 14.15 13.04 -4.91
CA ARG A 289 14.80 13.11 -3.60
C ARG A 289 16.17 13.76 -3.66
N ALA A 290 16.97 13.41 -4.67
CA ALA A 290 18.27 14.04 -4.91
C ALA A 290 18.13 15.54 -5.18
N THR A 291 17.22 15.92 -6.06
CA THR A 291 16.95 17.33 -6.40
C THR A 291 16.47 18.13 -5.19
N GLU A 292 15.62 17.54 -4.34
CA GLU A 292 15.14 18.21 -3.12
C GLU A 292 16.28 18.44 -2.11
N ILE A 293 17.18 17.46 -1.93
CA ILE A 293 18.35 17.62 -1.08
C ILE A 293 19.27 18.72 -1.62
N ASP A 294 19.53 18.74 -2.93
CA ASP A 294 20.35 19.75 -3.57
C ASP A 294 19.77 21.17 -3.39
N ARG A 295 18.46 21.33 -3.54
CA ARG A 295 17.76 22.60 -3.27
C ARG A 295 17.90 23.05 -1.83
N ARG A 296 17.77 22.11 -0.86
CA ARG A 296 17.92 22.40 0.57
C ARG A 296 19.35 22.78 0.92
N LEU A 297 20.35 22.10 0.35
CA LEU A 297 21.77 22.44 0.53
C LEU A 297 22.03 23.89 0.10
N VAL A 298 21.57 24.29 -1.08
CA VAL A 298 21.75 25.66 -1.59
C VAL A 298 21.01 26.67 -0.69
N SER A 299 19.76 26.41 -0.36
CA SER A 299 18.95 27.32 0.46
C SER A 299 19.54 27.53 1.86
N LEU A 300 19.93 26.44 2.54
CA LEU A 300 20.51 26.53 3.88
C LEU A 300 21.89 27.17 3.87
N ARG A 301 22.70 26.98 2.82
CA ARG A 301 23.97 27.68 2.66
C ARG A 301 23.77 29.18 2.51
N THR A 302 22.84 29.62 1.67
CA THR A 302 22.52 31.04 1.50
C THR A 302 22.02 31.64 2.83
N ARG A 303 21.21 30.90 3.58
CA ARG A 303 20.74 31.35 4.90
C ARG A 303 21.88 31.43 5.92
N ALA A 304 22.81 30.48 5.94
CA ALA A 304 23.99 30.54 6.81
C ALA A 304 24.81 31.79 6.52
N GLN A 305 25.11 32.09 5.25
CA GLN A 305 25.82 33.30 4.84
C GLN A 305 25.10 34.60 5.25
N ALA A 306 23.78 34.64 5.09
CA ALA A 306 23.00 35.80 5.54
C ALA A 306 23.05 35.98 7.06
N LEU A 307 23.01 34.87 7.81
CA LEU A 307 23.14 34.93 9.28
C LEU A 307 24.54 35.30 9.75
N THR A 308 25.62 34.89 9.07
CA THR A 308 26.97 35.38 9.31
C THR A 308 27.03 36.90 9.22
N THR A 309 26.45 37.48 8.18
CA THR A 309 26.38 38.94 8.01
C THR A 309 25.57 39.63 9.12
N ARG A 310 24.39 39.05 9.46
CA ARG A 310 23.52 39.61 10.50
C ARG A 310 24.11 39.49 11.92
N SER A 311 24.81 38.39 12.24
CA SER A 311 25.45 38.21 13.53
C SER A 311 26.56 39.23 13.74
N GLY A 312 27.30 39.64 12.70
CA GLY A 312 28.24 40.74 12.76
C GLY A 312 27.65 42.11 13.09
N GLN A 313 26.33 42.28 12.92
CA GLN A 313 25.61 43.51 13.28
C GLN A 313 25.12 43.53 14.74
N VAL A 314 25.25 42.41 15.47
CA VAL A 314 24.79 42.35 16.88
C VAL A 314 25.73 43.16 17.81
N GLU A 315 27.03 43.15 17.56
CA GLU A 315 27.97 43.91 18.40
C GLU A 315 27.74 45.46 18.33
N PRO A 316 27.49 46.09 17.16
CA PRO A 316 27.00 47.47 17.09
C PRO A 316 25.73 47.72 17.90
N VAL A 317 24.76 46.77 17.85
CA VAL A 317 23.53 46.85 18.65
C VAL A 317 23.82 46.82 20.15
N LEU A 318 24.66 45.90 20.59
CA LEU A 318 25.10 45.80 22.01
C LEU A 318 25.86 47.02 22.45
N SER A 319 26.70 47.61 21.61
CA SER A 319 27.43 48.85 21.90
C SER A 319 26.44 50.01 22.13
N GLU A 320 25.39 50.09 21.33
CA GLU A 320 24.34 51.10 21.52
C GLU A 320 23.52 50.87 22.81
N LEU A 321 23.19 49.58 23.12
CA LEU A 321 22.52 49.20 24.36
C LEU A 321 23.36 49.59 25.60
N ARG A 322 24.67 49.27 25.62
CA ARG A 322 25.59 49.59 26.70
C ARG A 322 25.71 51.11 26.96
N ARG A 323 25.66 51.88 25.87
CA ARG A 323 25.74 53.35 25.95
C ARG A 323 24.51 53.98 26.54
N ARG A 324 23.32 53.44 26.30
CA ARG A 324 22.03 54.10 26.58
C ARG A 324 21.27 53.52 27.74
N PHE A 325 21.48 52.26 28.07
CA PHE A 325 20.66 51.52 29.02
C PHE A 325 21.54 50.85 30.11
N THR A 326 20.90 50.54 31.22
CA THR A 326 21.55 49.83 32.33
C THR A 326 21.93 48.38 31.95
N ALA A 327 22.89 47.80 32.65
CA ALA A 327 23.40 46.43 32.40
C ALA A 327 22.24 45.39 32.41
N ALA A 328 21.28 45.54 33.31
CA ALA A 328 20.12 44.69 33.40
C ALA A 328 19.32 44.58 32.08
N CYS A 329 19.37 45.61 31.22
CA CYS A 329 18.66 45.61 29.92
C CYS A 329 19.32 44.83 28.82
N TRP A 330 20.60 44.40 28.94
CA TRP A 330 21.37 43.79 27.86
C TRP A 330 22.38 42.71 28.27
N GLN A 331 22.66 42.51 29.55
CA GLN A 331 23.71 41.59 30.02
C GLN A 331 23.47 40.11 29.55
N ASP A 332 22.23 39.72 29.40
CA ASP A 332 21.83 38.39 28.88
C ASP A 332 22.16 38.20 27.39
N LEU A 333 22.33 39.32 26.65
CA LEU A 333 22.63 39.31 25.22
C LEU A 333 24.14 39.38 24.91
N GLN A 334 25.00 39.61 25.94
CA GLN A 334 26.42 39.90 25.74
C GLN A 334 27.20 38.80 25.01
N HIS A 335 26.75 37.54 25.12
CA HIS A 335 27.39 36.38 24.48
C HIS A 335 26.77 36.00 23.12
N VAL A 336 25.69 36.69 22.69
CA VAL A 336 24.99 36.39 21.42
C VAL A 336 25.93 36.48 20.21
N PRO A 337 26.84 37.45 20.07
CA PRO A 337 27.77 37.52 18.94
C PRO A 337 28.63 36.26 18.81
N ASP A 338 29.31 35.87 19.89
CA ASP A 338 30.22 34.73 19.92
C ASP A 338 29.48 33.41 19.75
N GLN A 339 28.34 33.23 20.44
CA GLN A 339 27.49 32.06 20.32
C GLN A 339 26.91 31.92 18.88
N SER A 340 26.47 33.04 18.31
CA SER A 340 25.94 33.01 16.91
C SER A 340 27.04 32.65 15.91
N ALA A 341 28.24 33.22 16.05
CA ALA A 341 29.37 32.88 15.19
C ALA A 341 29.75 31.40 15.27
N GLU A 342 29.79 30.85 16.50
CA GLU A 342 30.08 29.42 16.73
C GLU A 342 29.00 28.53 16.16
N THR A 343 27.73 28.83 16.39
CA THR A 343 26.59 28.03 15.87
C THR A 343 26.54 28.06 14.33
N VAL A 344 26.87 29.20 13.70
CA VAL A 344 26.96 29.27 12.23
C VAL A 344 28.13 28.41 11.74
N ARG A 345 29.30 28.40 12.37
CA ARG A 345 30.40 27.51 12.00
C ARG A 345 30.00 26.03 12.08
N GLN A 346 29.31 25.65 13.16
CA GLN A 346 28.76 24.29 13.31
C GLN A 346 27.78 23.95 12.21
N ALA A 347 26.89 24.89 11.85
CA ALA A 347 25.95 24.70 10.75
C ALA A 347 26.68 24.54 9.39
N GLU A 348 27.72 25.31 9.11
CA GLU A 348 28.54 25.19 7.90
C GLU A 348 29.30 23.85 7.85
N GLN A 349 29.83 23.36 8.97
CA GLN A 349 30.43 22.04 9.06
C GLN A 349 29.40 20.95 8.74
N LYS A 350 28.20 21.02 9.34
CA LYS A 350 27.12 20.07 9.07
C LYS A 350 26.60 20.14 7.64
N LEU A 351 26.66 21.31 7.00
CA LEU A 351 26.37 21.46 5.56
C LEU A 351 27.41 20.75 4.69
N ALA A 352 28.70 20.82 5.05
CA ALA A 352 29.74 20.09 4.35
C ALA A 352 29.55 18.57 4.49
N GLU A 353 29.27 18.08 5.73
CA GLU A 353 28.94 16.66 5.98
C GLU A 353 27.71 16.22 5.19
N ALA A 354 26.64 17.04 5.14
CA ALA A 354 25.44 16.75 4.37
C ALA A 354 25.70 16.65 2.86
N ARG A 355 26.60 17.51 2.34
CA ARG A 355 27.03 17.45 0.95
C ARG A 355 27.79 16.15 0.64
N THR A 356 28.74 15.75 1.49
CA THR A 356 29.46 14.47 1.37
C THR A 356 28.49 13.30 1.43
N ALA A 357 27.56 13.29 2.38
CA ALA A 357 26.53 12.25 2.48
C ALA A 357 25.65 12.17 1.21
N ARG A 358 25.32 13.34 0.60
CA ARG A 358 24.60 13.40 -0.69
C ARG A 358 25.44 12.85 -1.83
N GLU A 359 26.72 13.18 -1.92
CA GLU A 359 27.64 12.68 -2.94
C GLU A 359 27.84 11.15 -2.83
N GLU A 360 27.88 10.64 -1.60
CA GLU A 360 27.91 9.21 -1.30
C GLU A 360 26.55 8.53 -1.38
N GLN A 361 25.49 9.32 -1.66
CA GLN A 361 24.08 8.85 -1.78
C GLN A 361 23.50 8.24 -0.49
N ARG A 362 24.04 8.66 0.66
CA ARG A 362 23.48 8.36 1.99
C ARG A 362 22.32 9.32 2.28
N TRP A 363 21.18 9.07 1.63
CA TRP A 363 20.03 9.97 1.60
C TRP A 363 19.44 10.28 2.98
N ALA A 364 19.37 9.27 3.86
CA ALA A 364 18.88 9.43 5.23
C ALA A 364 19.77 10.36 6.03
N ASP A 365 21.10 10.17 5.95
CA ASP A 365 22.08 10.95 6.66
C ASP A 365 22.10 12.40 6.17
N ALA A 366 22.08 12.61 4.84
CA ALA A 366 21.98 13.94 4.26
C ALA A 366 20.73 14.68 4.77
N THR A 367 19.58 14.01 4.80
CA THR A 367 18.33 14.61 5.28
C THR A 367 18.37 14.95 6.77
N ALA A 368 18.93 14.06 7.61
CA ALA A 368 19.09 14.29 9.05
C ALA A 368 20.03 15.47 9.33
N LEU A 369 21.18 15.53 8.64
CA LEU A 369 22.13 16.63 8.74
C LEU A 369 21.51 17.97 8.34
N LEU A 370 20.76 18.03 7.23
CA LEU A 370 20.05 19.24 6.82
C LEU A 370 18.98 19.68 7.82
N SER A 371 18.33 18.77 8.50
CA SER A 371 17.39 19.08 9.58
C SER A 371 18.11 19.71 10.79
N THR A 372 19.27 19.17 11.15
CA THR A 372 20.14 19.73 12.20
C THR A 372 20.62 21.13 11.85
N VAL A 373 21.09 21.33 10.61
CA VAL A 373 21.48 22.66 10.11
C VAL A 373 20.33 23.66 10.24
N ARG A 374 19.14 23.26 9.81
CA ARG A 374 17.96 24.12 9.92
C ARG A 374 17.66 24.54 11.36
N ALA A 375 17.77 23.61 12.31
CA ALA A 375 17.55 23.89 13.72
C ALA A 375 18.61 24.89 14.26
N LEU A 376 19.89 24.66 13.98
CA LEU A 376 20.98 25.56 14.37
C LEU A 376 20.77 26.99 13.81
N LEU A 377 20.42 27.11 12.52
CA LEU A 377 20.19 28.40 11.89
C LEU A 377 18.92 29.10 12.44
N ASN A 378 17.88 28.36 12.83
CA ASN A 378 16.69 28.92 13.47
C ASN A 378 17.05 29.53 14.83
N THR A 379 17.72 28.78 15.69
CA THR A 379 18.16 29.26 17.02
C THR A 379 19.05 30.50 16.90
N THR A 380 19.98 30.51 15.94
CA THR A 380 20.82 31.68 15.68
C THR A 380 20.01 32.88 15.22
N ASP A 381 19.06 32.70 14.32
CA ASP A 381 18.20 33.77 13.78
C ASP A 381 17.35 34.39 14.87
N GLU A 382 16.80 33.58 15.79
CA GLU A 382 16.05 34.02 16.96
C GLU A 382 16.92 34.85 17.89
N ALA A 383 18.13 34.39 18.20
CA ALA A 383 19.04 35.10 19.09
C ALA A 383 19.50 36.45 18.51
N VAL A 384 19.88 36.45 17.22
CA VAL A 384 20.30 37.68 16.52
C VAL A 384 19.14 38.68 16.41
N SER A 385 17.93 38.20 16.11
CA SER A 385 16.73 39.02 16.01
C SER A 385 16.36 39.60 17.38
N ALA A 386 16.46 38.81 18.46
CA ALA A 386 16.15 39.27 19.83
C ALA A 386 16.98 40.47 20.25
N ALA A 387 18.27 40.50 19.86
CA ALA A 387 19.14 41.68 20.17
C ALA A 387 18.63 42.96 19.48
N GLY A 388 18.28 42.90 18.20
CA GLY A 388 17.74 44.05 17.46
C GLY A 388 16.37 44.49 17.98
N ASP A 389 15.51 43.54 18.28
CA ASP A 389 14.19 43.80 18.83
C ASP A 389 14.27 44.41 20.24
N ARG A 390 15.24 43.94 21.05
CA ARG A 390 15.50 44.52 22.37
C ARG A 390 15.83 46.00 22.26
N LEU A 391 16.77 46.38 21.41
CA LEU A 391 17.15 47.78 21.21
C LEU A 391 15.98 48.63 20.74
N ARG A 392 15.23 48.15 19.78
CA ARG A 392 14.02 48.87 19.25
C ARG A 392 13.00 49.09 20.36
N ARG A 393 12.63 48.06 21.09
CA ARG A 393 11.64 48.13 22.18
C ARG A 393 12.08 49.04 23.31
N LEU A 394 13.37 48.97 23.73
CA LEU A 394 13.90 49.86 24.74
C LEU A 394 13.94 51.31 24.27
N ASN A 395 14.25 51.58 23.02
CA ASN A 395 14.17 52.90 22.42
C ASN A 395 12.76 53.48 22.39
N GLU A 396 11.75 52.63 22.10
CA GLU A 396 10.32 53.03 22.10
C GLU A 396 9.87 53.36 23.51
N VAL A 397 10.09 52.47 24.48
CA VAL A 397 9.61 52.64 25.85
C VAL A 397 10.34 53.80 26.58
N SER A 398 11.62 54.02 26.31
CA SER A 398 12.36 55.13 26.93
C SER A 398 11.89 56.48 26.48
N LYS A 399 11.24 56.59 25.28
CA LYS A 399 10.65 57.83 24.79
C LYS A 399 9.25 58.11 25.39
N ASP A 400 8.47 57.05 25.54
CA ASP A 400 7.08 57.18 26.04
C ASP A 400 6.68 55.93 26.84
N PRO A 401 7.08 55.84 28.14
CA PRO A 401 6.64 54.73 29.00
C PRO A 401 5.12 54.76 29.26
N GLN A 402 4.49 55.93 29.21
CA GLN A 402 3.07 56.09 29.51
C GLN A 402 2.19 55.27 28.54
N ARG A 403 2.58 55.16 27.29
CA ARG A 403 1.87 54.37 26.29
C ARG A 403 1.72 52.89 26.71
N GLU A 404 2.78 52.25 27.20
CA GLU A 404 2.73 50.88 27.66
C GLU A 404 1.94 50.74 28.97
N ILE A 405 2.03 51.72 29.87
CA ILE A 405 1.24 51.76 31.10
C ILE A 405 -0.24 51.83 30.76
N GLU A 406 -0.67 52.78 29.92
CA GLU A 406 -2.07 52.93 29.54
C GLU A 406 -2.62 51.69 28.80
N ARG A 407 -1.82 51.08 27.93
CA ARG A 407 -2.19 49.82 27.25
C ARG A 407 -2.44 48.69 28.26
N THR A 408 -1.63 48.60 29.29
CA THR A 408 -1.75 47.55 30.32
C THR A 408 -2.94 47.88 31.25
N ARG A 409 -3.10 49.14 31.67
CA ARG A 409 -4.28 49.61 32.44
C ARG A 409 -5.58 49.33 31.68
N PHE A 410 -5.59 49.58 30.37
CA PHE A 410 -6.77 49.31 29.54
C PHE A 410 -7.12 47.81 29.55
N ALA A 411 -6.12 46.93 29.37
CA ALA A 411 -6.33 45.48 29.38
C ALA A 411 -6.89 45.00 30.75
N ILE A 412 -6.36 45.50 31.86
CA ILE A 412 -6.87 45.19 33.20
C ILE A 412 -8.30 45.65 33.38
N ARG A 413 -8.61 46.91 33.03
CA ARG A 413 -9.99 47.48 33.14
C ARG A 413 -10.99 46.70 32.29
N ASP A 414 -10.61 46.30 31.10
CA ASP A 414 -11.47 45.50 30.22
C ASP A 414 -11.76 44.10 30.82
N ALA A 415 -10.74 43.44 31.36
CA ALA A 415 -10.91 42.14 32.05
C ALA A 415 -11.77 42.28 33.34
N GLN A 416 -11.59 43.36 34.11
CA GLN A 416 -12.43 43.67 35.28
C GLN A 416 -13.89 43.87 34.89
N ARG A 417 -14.17 44.62 33.81
CA ARG A 417 -15.54 44.78 33.28
C ARG A 417 -16.13 43.45 32.85
N LEU A 418 -15.34 42.62 32.21
CA LEU A 418 -15.79 41.27 31.79
C LEU A 418 -16.07 40.39 33.00
N ALA A 419 -15.24 40.44 34.06
CA ALA A 419 -15.46 39.66 35.29
C ALA A 419 -16.73 40.09 36.04
N MET A 420 -17.10 41.37 35.96
CA MET A 420 -18.32 41.92 36.59
C MET A 420 -19.56 41.73 35.73
N ALA A 421 -19.45 41.44 34.44
CA ALA A 421 -20.60 41.40 33.54
C ALA A 421 -21.62 40.32 33.95
N GLY A 422 -22.86 40.79 34.32
CA GLY A 422 -23.95 39.92 34.76
C GLY A 422 -23.87 39.44 36.22
N ARG A 423 -23.01 40.11 37.05
CA ARG A 423 -22.83 39.80 38.48
C ARG A 423 -22.74 41.07 39.30
N ASN A 424 -23.22 41.00 40.54
CA ASN A 424 -23.08 42.12 41.50
C ASN A 424 -21.72 42.12 42.23
N THR A 425 -21.07 40.92 42.31
CA THR A 425 -19.75 40.73 42.90
C THR A 425 -18.91 39.83 41.99
N PRO A 426 -17.62 40.15 41.76
CA PRO A 426 -16.78 39.35 40.92
C PRO A 426 -16.44 38.01 41.61
N ASP A 427 -16.28 36.95 40.84
CA ASP A 427 -15.78 35.69 41.36
C ASP A 427 -14.33 35.83 41.87
N PRO A 428 -14.03 35.43 43.13
CA PRO A 428 -12.68 35.56 43.69
C PRO A 428 -11.60 34.87 42.82
N ARG A 429 -11.95 33.86 42.04
CA ARG A 429 -11.04 33.20 41.11
C ARG A 429 -10.58 34.12 39.96
N HIS A 430 -11.37 35.10 39.60
CA HIS A 430 -11.04 36.10 38.59
C HIS A 430 -10.57 37.40 39.20
N ALA A 431 -11.13 37.81 40.35
CA ALA A 431 -10.80 39.08 41.02
C ALA A 431 -9.34 39.10 41.53
N ARG A 432 -8.92 38.07 42.29
CA ARG A 432 -7.57 38.03 42.88
C ARG A 432 -6.44 38.18 41.84
N PRO A 433 -6.41 37.41 40.73
CA PRO A 433 -5.36 37.59 39.72
C PRO A 433 -5.38 38.98 39.05
N LEU A 434 -6.54 39.66 38.96
CA LEU A 434 -6.66 41.01 38.44
C LEU A 434 -6.16 42.06 39.44
N ASP A 435 -6.46 41.89 40.73
CA ASP A 435 -5.96 42.76 41.81
C ASP A 435 -4.43 42.61 41.95
N ASP A 436 -3.91 41.39 41.91
CA ASP A 436 -2.48 41.12 41.90
C ASP A 436 -1.81 41.76 40.68
N SER A 437 -2.50 41.77 39.52
CA SER A 437 -2.03 42.38 38.28
C SER A 437 -1.94 43.91 38.41
N VAL A 438 -2.90 44.56 39.09
CA VAL A 438 -2.85 46.00 39.40
C VAL A 438 -1.66 46.30 40.32
N ALA A 439 -1.53 45.55 41.42
CA ALA A 439 -0.41 45.75 42.36
C ALA A 439 0.96 45.51 41.69
N ARG A 440 1.06 44.54 40.76
CA ARG A 440 2.28 44.27 40.00
C ARG A 440 2.58 45.42 39.00
N LEU A 441 1.59 45.95 38.33
CA LEU A 441 1.72 47.10 37.46
C LEU A 441 2.25 48.33 38.21
N GLU A 442 1.67 48.69 39.37
CA GLU A 442 2.12 49.84 40.16
C GLU A 442 3.58 49.66 40.67
N ARG A 443 3.97 48.45 41.07
CA ARG A 443 5.35 48.13 41.39
C ARG A 443 6.29 48.35 40.20
N ALA A 444 5.89 47.86 39.00
CA ALA A 444 6.66 48.04 37.79
C ALA A 444 6.81 49.51 37.41
N ILE A 445 5.80 50.32 37.60
CA ILE A 445 5.86 51.77 37.40
C ILE A 445 6.88 52.42 38.33
N GLY A 446 6.93 52.00 39.62
CA GLY A 446 7.91 52.48 40.59
C GLY A 446 9.37 52.19 40.20
N THR A 447 9.64 51.13 39.37
CA THR A 447 11.01 50.85 38.88
C THR A 447 11.51 51.85 37.83
N LEU A 448 10.63 52.71 37.31
CA LEU A 448 11.00 53.77 36.38
C LEU A 448 11.52 55.04 37.11
N GLU A 449 11.37 55.10 38.43
CA GLU A 449 11.88 56.21 39.23
C GLU A 449 13.40 56.09 39.37
N GLY A 450 14.10 57.19 39.08
CA GLY A 450 15.54 57.25 39.19
C GLY A 450 16.27 57.70 37.92
N ARG A 451 17.61 57.86 38.04
CA ARG A 451 18.45 58.40 36.95
C ARG A 451 18.66 57.39 35.80
N HIS A 452 18.55 56.06 36.09
CA HIS A 452 18.81 54.99 35.15
C HIS A 452 17.77 53.86 35.33
N PRO A 453 16.56 54.03 34.78
CA PRO A 453 15.51 53.03 34.90
C PRO A 453 15.84 51.70 34.22
N ASP A 454 15.38 50.61 34.81
CA ASP A 454 15.46 49.29 34.19
C ASP A 454 14.20 49.10 33.29
N TYR A 455 14.27 49.65 32.07
CA TYR A 455 13.19 49.52 31.09
C TYR A 455 12.90 48.07 30.65
N TRP A 456 13.90 47.19 30.74
CA TRP A 456 13.67 45.79 30.36
C TRP A 456 12.84 45.03 31.39
N HIS A 457 13.19 45.18 32.65
CA HIS A 457 12.37 44.65 33.75
C HIS A 457 10.97 45.21 33.71
N PHE A 458 10.80 46.53 33.52
CA PHE A 458 9.51 47.16 33.37
C PHE A 458 8.68 46.52 32.22
N LEU A 459 9.24 46.36 31.02
CA LEU A 459 8.55 45.73 29.89
C LEU A 459 8.14 44.29 30.16
N THR A 460 9.06 43.48 30.73
CA THR A 460 8.77 42.07 31.05
C THR A 460 7.67 41.92 32.11
N GLU A 461 7.65 42.83 33.11
CA GLU A 461 6.60 42.85 34.11
C GLU A 461 5.24 43.21 33.49
N LEU A 462 5.17 44.21 32.60
CA LEU A 462 3.94 44.58 31.90
C LEU A 462 3.44 43.47 30.98
N GLU A 463 4.34 42.75 30.31
CA GLU A 463 3.99 41.57 29.49
C GLU A 463 3.41 40.45 30.33
N ALA A 464 4.03 40.17 31.47
CA ALA A 464 3.55 39.14 32.40
C ALA A 464 2.17 39.53 32.98
N VAL A 465 1.95 40.82 33.32
CA VAL A 465 0.64 41.32 33.73
C VAL A 465 -0.40 41.10 32.61
N ARG A 466 -0.09 41.51 31.38
CA ARG A 466 -1.00 41.30 30.24
C ARG A 466 -1.27 39.80 29.93
N ALA A 467 -0.29 38.94 30.09
CA ALA A 467 -0.46 37.47 29.93
C ALA A 467 -1.40 36.91 31.02
N THR A 468 -1.22 37.32 32.28
CA THR A 468 -2.12 36.96 33.39
C THR A 468 -3.54 37.39 33.12
N VAL A 469 -3.73 38.68 32.75
CA VAL A 469 -5.03 39.25 32.41
C VAL A 469 -5.68 38.53 31.25
N GLY A 470 -4.93 38.23 30.19
CA GLY A 470 -5.38 37.43 29.03
C GLY A 470 -5.86 36.03 29.42
N GLY A 471 -5.13 35.37 30.32
CA GLY A 471 -5.54 34.07 30.88
C GLY A 471 -6.85 34.14 31.68
N VAL A 472 -7.08 35.21 32.44
CA VAL A 472 -8.37 35.45 33.14
C VAL A 472 -9.49 35.61 32.13
N VAL A 473 -9.29 36.45 31.11
CA VAL A 473 -10.29 36.69 30.04
C VAL A 473 -10.67 35.40 29.33
N SER A 474 -9.69 34.57 28.99
CA SER A 474 -9.94 33.26 28.34
C SER A 474 -10.79 32.35 29.23
N ARG A 475 -10.45 32.21 30.50
CA ARG A 475 -11.24 31.41 31.47
C ARG A 475 -12.67 31.88 31.61
N ILE A 476 -12.88 33.19 31.73
CA ILE A 476 -14.25 33.77 31.84
C ILE A 476 -15.06 33.44 30.57
N ARG A 477 -14.43 33.48 29.38
CA ARG A 477 -15.10 33.17 28.12
C ARG A 477 -15.45 31.70 28.01
N GLU A 478 -14.54 30.82 28.41
CA GLU A 478 -14.75 29.37 28.43
C GLU A 478 -15.90 28.98 29.38
N GLU A 479 -15.91 29.53 30.62
CA GLU A 479 -16.98 29.31 31.60
C GLU A 479 -18.36 29.77 31.10
N ARG A 480 -18.40 30.86 30.33
CA ARG A 480 -19.66 31.39 29.75
C ARG A 480 -20.09 30.58 28.52
N GLY A 481 -19.13 30.09 27.73
CA GLY A 481 -19.44 29.26 26.57
C GLY A 481 -19.87 27.84 26.96
N ALA A 482 -19.42 27.35 28.12
CA ALA A 482 -19.83 26.06 28.67
C ALA A 482 -21.19 26.08 29.37
N GLY A 483 -21.70 27.29 29.68
CA GLY A 483 -23.01 27.51 30.34
C GLY A 483 -24.13 27.98 29.41
N ALA A 484 -23.84 28.12 28.10
CA ALA A 484 -24.81 28.47 27.05
C ALA A 484 -25.09 27.23 26.18
#